data_76305980592761e28ce670746f99625f
#
_entry.id   76305980592761e28ce670746f99625f
#
_cell.length_a   1.000
_cell.length_b   1.000
_cell.length_c   1.000
_cell.angle_alpha   90.00
_cell.angle_beta   90.00
_cell.angle_gamma   90.00
#
_symmetry.space_group_name_H-M   'P 1'
#
loop_
_entity.id
_entity.type
_entity.pdbx_description
1 polymer ?
#
loop_
_entity_poly.entity_id
_entity_poly.type
_entity_poly.pdbx_seq_one_letter_code
_entity_poly.pdbx_strand_id
1 'polypeptide(L)'
;MKSSTPHAVEASPRSMVEAHPREVPVWDIAVRLFHWLLVALLALSWYTGETGGLDEMTWHLWSGSAILALVLFRIVWGLVGSTSARFGHFLYRPAEVMRYAGALARRTPRHYHGHTPLGGWMIVLMLLCLLVQATTGLFANDDIVTEGPLAGWVTKEASDWLTTIHKWNFEVLLALAGIHVAAVVFYALVLRRNLITAMFTGRKPLGKPDSDTDSVSDTDSAPLLRFIHPAIALAIAAGAAGGVWLLVR
;
A
#
# COMPACT_ATOMS: atom_id res chain seq x y z
N MET A 1 -39.43 27.80 66.25
CA MET A 1 -38.83 28.24 65.00
C MET A 1 -37.46 27.56 64.89
N LYS A 2 -37.37 26.46 64.14
CA LYS A 2 -36.10 25.74 63.88
C LYS A 2 -35.74 26.11 62.45
N SER A 3 -34.66 26.85 62.32
CA SER A 3 -34.04 27.16 61.02
C SER A 3 -33.26 25.93 60.50
N SER A 4 -33.67 25.36 59.35
CA SER A 4 -32.96 24.32 58.65
C SER A 4 -32.11 24.96 57.56
N THR A 5 -30.78 24.88 57.72
CA THR A 5 -29.76 25.28 56.74
C THR A 5 -29.71 24.22 55.62
N PRO A 6 -29.71 24.58 54.36
CA PRO A 6 -29.52 23.62 53.28
C PRO A 6 -28.03 23.23 53.16
N HIS A 7 -27.75 21.92 53.21
CA HIS A 7 -26.44 21.35 52.91
C HIS A 7 -26.10 21.63 51.45
N ALA A 8 -25.00 22.36 51.23
CA ALA A 8 -24.37 22.48 49.93
C ALA A 8 -23.80 21.08 49.52
N VAL A 9 -24.32 20.53 48.43
CA VAL A 9 -23.75 19.35 47.78
C VAL A 9 -22.46 19.78 47.10
N GLU A 10 -21.33 19.40 47.71
CA GLU A 10 -20.01 19.55 47.11
C GLU A 10 -19.97 18.74 45.82
N ALA A 11 -19.90 19.42 44.67
CA ALA A 11 -19.67 18.80 43.37
C ALA A 11 -18.25 18.25 43.36
N SER A 12 -18.14 16.93 43.46
CA SER A 12 -16.90 16.20 43.27
C SER A 12 -16.27 16.61 41.93
N PRO A 13 -14.95 16.91 41.86
CA PRO A 13 -14.30 17.22 40.60
C PRO A 13 -14.32 15.95 39.76
N ARG A 14 -15.14 15.93 38.71
CA ARG A 14 -15.07 14.91 37.66
C ARG A 14 -13.66 14.98 37.12
N SER A 15 -12.86 13.97 37.46
CA SER A 15 -11.56 13.72 36.84
C SER A 15 -11.77 13.79 35.31
N MET A 16 -11.19 14.80 34.67
CA MET A 16 -11.08 14.85 33.22
C MET A 16 -10.11 13.73 32.87
N VAL A 17 -10.64 12.52 32.67
CA VAL A 17 -9.91 11.46 32.00
C VAL A 17 -9.68 11.99 30.59
N GLU A 18 -8.44 12.40 30.31
CA GLU A 18 -8.00 12.69 28.96
C GLU A 18 -8.35 11.48 28.10
N ALA A 19 -9.40 11.62 27.29
CA ALA A 19 -9.80 10.61 26.35
C ALA A 19 -8.71 10.53 25.29
N HIS A 20 -7.77 9.60 25.48
CA HIS A 20 -6.81 9.27 24.44
C HIS A 20 -7.58 8.96 23.15
N PRO A 21 -7.20 9.54 22.01
CA PRO A 21 -7.88 9.27 20.74
C PRO A 21 -7.88 7.75 20.51
N ARG A 22 -9.07 7.16 20.40
CA ARG A 22 -9.20 5.72 20.13
C ARG A 22 -8.57 5.45 18.78
N GLU A 23 -7.51 4.63 18.75
CA GLU A 23 -6.86 4.17 17.53
C GLU A 23 -7.50 2.86 17.06
N VAL A 24 -7.82 2.78 15.79
CA VAL A 24 -8.31 1.55 15.15
C VAL A 24 -7.22 0.93 14.27
N PRO A 25 -7.00 -0.39 14.37
CA PRO A 25 -6.10 -1.09 13.46
C PRO A 25 -6.71 -1.05 12.05
N VAL A 26 -5.91 -0.62 11.05
CA VAL A 26 -6.34 -0.48 9.65
C VAL A 26 -5.52 -1.40 8.74
N TRP A 27 -4.20 -1.49 8.97
CA TRP A 27 -3.30 -2.27 8.13
C TRP A 27 -2.73 -3.47 8.88
N ASP A 28 -2.82 -4.66 8.26
CA ASP A 28 -2.16 -5.84 8.79
C ASP A 28 -0.63 -5.78 8.62
N ILE A 29 0.07 -6.57 9.40
CA ILE A 29 1.54 -6.61 9.38
C ILE A 29 2.08 -7.07 8.02
N ALA A 30 1.38 -7.97 7.33
CA ALA A 30 1.81 -8.52 6.06
C ALA A 30 1.83 -7.43 4.96
N VAL A 31 0.78 -6.58 4.88
CA VAL A 31 0.74 -5.44 3.94
C VAL A 31 1.82 -4.43 4.26
N ARG A 32 2.11 -4.18 5.52
CA ARG A 32 3.13 -3.22 5.96
C ARG A 32 4.54 -3.70 5.61
N LEU A 33 4.85 -4.96 5.92
CA LEU A 33 6.13 -5.57 5.55
C LEU A 33 6.31 -5.62 4.04
N PHE A 34 5.27 -6.06 3.31
CA PHE A 34 5.27 -6.02 1.85
C PHE A 34 5.65 -4.63 1.32
N HIS A 35 4.99 -3.58 1.81
CA HIS A 35 5.23 -2.22 1.34
C HIS A 35 6.67 -1.76 1.56
N TRP A 36 7.22 -1.90 2.77
CA TRP A 36 8.55 -1.40 3.08
C TRP A 36 9.66 -2.24 2.44
N LEU A 37 9.47 -3.56 2.34
CA LEU A 37 10.38 -4.43 1.59
C LEU A 37 10.37 -4.08 0.10
N LEU A 38 9.20 -3.84 -0.47
CA LEU A 38 9.06 -3.42 -1.87
C LEU A 38 9.79 -2.09 -2.12
N VAL A 39 9.61 -1.09 -1.26
CA VAL A 39 10.31 0.21 -1.38
C VAL A 39 11.82 0.01 -1.35
N ALA A 40 12.34 -0.79 -0.42
CA ALA A 40 13.78 -1.05 -0.32
C ALA A 40 14.33 -1.78 -1.55
N LEU A 41 13.61 -2.82 -2.04
CA LEU A 41 14.02 -3.58 -3.21
C LEU A 41 13.92 -2.77 -4.50
N LEU A 42 12.91 -1.91 -4.64
CA LEU A 42 12.81 -0.99 -5.79
C LEU A 42 13.95 0.00 -5.81
N ALA A 43 14.30 0.58 -4.66
CA ALA A 43 15.45 1.49 -4.57
C ALA A 43 16.77 0.78 -4.93
N LEU A 44 16.96 -0.45 -4.45
CA LEU A 44 18.12 -1.28 -4.79
C LEU A 44 18.15 -1.61 -6.28
N SER A 45 17.02 -2.08 -6.83
CA SER A 45 16.91 -2.45 -8.24
C SER A 45 17.12 -1.26 -9.16
N TRP A 46 16.58 -0.10 -8.80
CA TRP A 46 16.83 1.15 -9.54
C TRP A 46 18.33 1.52 -9.52
N TYR A 47 18.92 1.60 -8.33
CA TYR A 47 20.33 1.96 -8.19
C TYR A 47 21.24 1.03 -9.01
N THR A 48 21.04 -0.29 -8.90
CA THR A 48 21.87 -1.28 -9.60
C THR A 48 21.64 -1.29 -11.11
N GLY A 49 20.40 -1.06 -11.56
CA GLY A 49 20.07 -0.96 -12.98
C GLY A 49 20.63 0.29 -13.65
N GLU A 50 20.71 1.43 -12.94
CA GLU A 50 21.30 2.67 -13.46
C GLU A 50 22.84 2.65 -13.44
N THR A 51 23.43 2.04 -12.39
CA THR A 51 24.89 2.00 -12.25
C THR A 51 25.50 1.04 -13.26
N GLY A 52 24.84 -0.08 -13.52
CA GLY A 52 25.38 -1.15 -14.38
C GLY A 52 26.59 -1.83 -13.76
N GLY A 53 27.20 -2.76 -14.50
CA GLY A 53 28.34 -3.55 -14.04
C GLY A 53 27.91 -4.98 -13.66
N LEU A 54 28.89 -5.91 -13.60
CA LEU A 54 28.58 -7.34 -13.39
C LEU A 54 27.98 -7.62 -12.00
N ASP A 55 28.54 -7.00 -10.97
CA ASP A 55 28.08 -7.21 -9.60
C ASP A 55 26.73 -6.51 -9.38
N GLU A 56 26.57 -5.28 -9.86
CA GLU A 56 25.32 -4.50 -9.78
C GLU A 56 24.19 -5.22 -10.51
N MET A 57 24.43 -5.74 -11.71
CA MET A 57 23.43 -6.47 -12.47
C MET A 57 23.05 -7.79 -11.80
N THR A 58 23.97 -8.44 -11.12
CA THR A 58 23.63 -9.59 -10.26
C THR A 58 22.63 -9.19 -9.17
N TRP A 59 22.86 -8.08 -8.47
CA TRP A 59 21.93 -7.56 -7.48
C TRP A 59 20.62 -7.10 -8.09
N HIS A 60 20.64 -6.54 -9.31
CA HIS A 60 19.44 -6.18 -10.06
C HIS A 60 18.56 -7.38 -10.33
N LEU A 61 19.11 -8.48 -10.82
CA LEU A 61 18.39 -9.73 -11.08
C LEU A 61 17.81 -10.34 -9.80
N TRP A 62 18.59 -10.36 -8.70
CA TRP A 62 18.12 -10.84 -7.41
C TRP A 62 16.98 -9.98 -6.84
N SER A 63 17.14 -8.66 -6.86
CA SER A 63 16.11 -7.74 -6.36
C SER A 63 14.85 -7.78 -7.23
N GLY A 64 14.98 -7.86 -8.57
CA GLY A 64 13.86 -8.02 -9.49
C GLY A 64 13.08 -9.32 -9.25
N SER A 65 13.77 -10.44 -9.02
CA SER A 65 13.15 -11.72 -8.68
C SER A 65 12.42 -11.66 -7.33
N ALA A 66 13.01 -10.98 -6.34
CA ALA A 66 12.38 -10.76 -5.04
C ALA A 66 11.14 -9.85 -5.15
N ILE A 67 11.19 -8.80 -5.99
CA ILE A 67 10.03 -7.95 -6.29
C ILE A 67 8.91 -8.79 -6.94
N LEU A 68 9.22 -9.66 -7.90
CA LEU A 68 8.23 -10.56 -8.50
C LEU A 68 7.54 -11.42 -7.44
N ALA A 69 8.33 -12.04 -6.55
CA ALA A 69 7.78 -12.84 -5.46
C ALA A 69 6.85 -12.04 -4.54
N LEU A 70 7.23 -10.80 -4.19
CA LEU A 70 6.40 -9.89 -3.40
C LEU A 70 5.12 -9.48 -4.13
N VAL A 71 5.17 -9.20 -5.43
CA VAL A 71 3.99 -8.86 -6.23
C VAL A 71 3.02 -10.04 -6.29
N LEU A 72 3.51 -11.26 -6.54
CA LEU A 72 2.70 -12.47 -6.53
C LEU A 72 2.06 -12.71 -5.15
N PHE A 73 2.86 -12.58 -4.08
CA PHE A 73 2.33 -12.61 -2.71
C PHE A 73 1.20 -11.58 -2.53
N ARG A 74 1.40 -10.33 -2.95
CA ARG A 74 0.41 -9.26 -2.77
C ARG A 74 -0.87 -9.49 -3.55
N ILE A 75 -0.78 -10.06 -4.75
CA ILE A 75 -1.95 -10.43 -5.56
C ILE A 75 -2.76 -11.50 -4.82
N VAL A 76 -2.12 -12.58 -4.38
CA VAL A 76 -2.79 -13.66 -3.63
C VAL A 76 -3.36 -13.10 -2.31
N TRP A 77 -2.59 -12.31 -1.56
CA TRP A 77 -3.05 -11.68 -0.32
C TRP A 77 -4.19 -10.70 -0.55
N GLY A 78 -4.27 -10.06 -1.72
CA GLY A 78 -5.37 -9.22 -2.13
C GLY A 78 -6.67 -9.96 -2.44
N LEU A 79 -6.62 -11.27 -2.61
CA LEU A 79 -7.79 -12.12 -2.82
C LEU A 79 -8.24 -12.80 -1.51
N VAL A 80 -7.30 -13.37 -0.74
CA VAL A 80 -7.63 -14.22 0.41
C VAL A 80 -7.22 -13.61 1.76
N GLY A 81 -6.48 -12.51 1.77
CA GLY A 81 -5.91 -11.89 2.97
C GLY A 81 -6.91 -11.20 3.89
N SER A 82 -6.39 -10.40 4.82
CA SER A 82 -7.18 -9.60 5.76
C SER A 82 -8.16 -8.67 5.06
N THR A 83 -9.26 -8.32 5.70
CA THR A 83 -10.35 -7.51 5.11
C THR A 83 -9.81 -6.22 4.46
N SER A 84 -8.93 -5.49 5.14
CA SER A 84 -8.33 -4.25 4.62
C SER A 84 -7.37 -4.45 3.44
N ALA A 85 -6.86 -5.67 3.24
CA ALA A 85 -5.93 -6.02 2.16
C ALA A 85 -6.64 -6.44 0.87
N ARG A 86 -7.92 -6.88 0.96
CA ARG A 86 -8.66 -7.45 -0.18
C ARG A 86 -9.06 -6.39 -1.19
N PHE A 87 -8.82 -6.67 -2.46
CA PHE A 87 -9.20 -5.79 -3.58
C PHE A 87 -10.69 -5.46 -3.58
N GLY A 88 -11.57 -6.41 -3.30
CA GLY A 88 -13.02 -6.21 -3.26
C GLY A 88 -13.50 -5.21 -2.20
N HIS A 89 -12.68 -4.89 -1.19
CA HIS A 89 -13.02 -3.94 -0.13
C HIS A 89 -12.57 -2.50 -0.40
N PHE A 90 -11.65 -2.30 -1.33
CA PHE A 90 -11.12 -0.96 -1.59
C PHE A 90 -11.16 -0.52 -3.07
N LEU A 91 -11.59 -1.40 -3.98
CA LEU A 91 -11.83 -1.03 -5.36
C LEU A 91 -13.25 -0.49 -5.51
N TYR A 92 -13.35 0.81 -5.63
CA TYR A 92 -14.60 1.52 -5.82
C TYR A 92 -14.95 1.63 -7.30
N ARG A 93 -16.23 1.82 -7.60
CA ARG A 93 -16.73 2.03 -8.97
C ARG A 93 -16.12 3.33 -9.55
N PRO A 94 -15.85 3.39 -10.87
CA PRO A 94 -15.27 4.57 -11.51
C PRO A 94 -16.02 5.88 -11.22
N ALA A 95 -17.34 5.85 -11.16
CA ALA A 95 -18.15 7.02 -10.82
C ALA A 95 -17.87 7.56 -9.41
N GLU A 96 -17.55 6.68 -8.46
CA GLU A 96 -17.18 7.09 -7.10
C GLU A 96 -15.78 7.68 -7.04
N VAL A 97 -14.86 7.10 -7.81
CA VAL A 97 -13.51 7.65 -7.97
C VAL A 97 -13.54 9.07 -8.53
N MET A 98 -14.37 9.30 -9.57
CA MET A 98 -14.53 10.64 -10.15
C MET A 98 -15.15 11.64 -9.18
N ARG A 99 -16.18 11.24 -8.42
CA ARG A 99 -16.75 12.08 -7.34
C ARG A 99 -15.71 12.43 -6.28
N TYR A 100 -14.93 11.43 -5.87
CA TYR A 100 -13.88 11.64 -4.89
C TYR A 100 -12.79 12.59 -5.41
N ALA A 101 -12.36 12.43 -6.66
CA ALA A 101 -11.40 13.32 -7.30
C ALA A 101 -11.90 14.79 -7.32
N GLY A 102 -13.17 15.01 -7.67
CA GLY A 102 -13.79 16.32 -7.64
C GLY A 102 -13.86 16.94 -6.23
N ALA A 103 -14.20 16.13 -5.21
CA ALA A 103 -14.21 16.57 -3.82
C ALA A 103 -12.78 16.87 -3.30
N LEU A 104 -11.80 16.07 -3.72
CA LEU A 104 -10.39 16.29 -3.37
C LEU A 104 -9.87 17.61 -3.95
N ALA A 105 -10.20 17.94 -5.20
CA ALA A 105 -9.86 19.21 -5.83
C ALA A 105 -10.47 20.42 -5.08
N ARG A 106 -11.66 20.25 -4.50
CA ARG A 106 -12.33 21.25 -3.66
C ARG A 106 -11.85 21.26 -2.20
N ARG A 107 -10.89 20.36 -1.84
CA ARG A 107 -10.37 20.17 -0.47
C ARG A 107 -11.43 19.72 0.56
N THR A 108 -12.51 19.09 0.10
CA THR A 108 -13.60 18.56 0.92
C THR A 108 -13.80 17.05 0.76
N PRO A 109 -12.72 16.22 0.76
CA PRO A 109 -12.89 14.80 0.56
C PRO A 109 -13.52 14.13 1.78
N ARG A 110 -14.46 13.21 1.56
CA ARG A 110 -15.01 12.35 2.61
C ARG A 110 -13.92 11.54 3.30
N HIS A 111 -14.17 11.17 4.55
CA HIS A 111 -13.33 10.26 5.30
C HIS A 111 -13.61 8.81 4.87
N TYR A 112 -12.51 8.03 4.67
CA TYR A 112 -12.57 6.59 4.44
C TYR A 112 -11.74 5.89 5.52
N HIS A 113 -12.28 4.82 6.11
CA HIS A 113 -11.58 4.07 7.16
C HIS A 113 -10.36 3.31 6.63
N GLY A 114 -10.39 2.86 5.37
CA GLY A 114 -9.31 2.17 4.67
C GLY A 114 -8.64 3.02 3.59
N HIS A 115 -8.54 2.44 2.38
CA HIS A 115 -8.05 3.14 1.20
C HIS A 115 -9.10 4.13 0.67
N THR A 116 -8.63 5.28 0.20
CA THR A 116 -9.46 6.19 -0.58
C THR A 116 -9.74 5.61 -1.97
N PRO A 117 -10.83 6.01 -2.65
CA PRO A 117 -11.13 5.52 -3.99
C PRO A 117 -9.98 5.68 -5.00
N LEU A 118 -9.30 6.82 -5.03
CA LEU A 118 -8.11 7.04 -5.85
C LEU A 118 -6.92 6.19 -5.41
N GLY A 119 -6.71 6.06 -4.09
CA GLY A 119 -5.62 5.24 -3.54
C GLY A 119 -5.77 3.76 -3.89
N GLY A 120 -6.98 3.23 -3.90
CA GLY A 120 -7.24 1.84 -4.29
C GLY A 120 -6.86 1.57 -5.75
N TRP A 121 -7.24 2.44 -6.68
CA TRP A 121 -6.87 2.31 -8.08
C TRP A 121 -5.37 2.53 -8.33
N MET A 122 -4.74 3.44 -7.61
CA MET A 122 -3.29 3.63 -7.65
C MET A 122 -2.54 2.34 -7.27
N ILE A 123 -2.99 1.63 -6.22
CA ILE A 123 -2.38 0.35 -5.81
C ILE A 123 -2.46 -0.68 -6.94
N VAL A 124 -3.64 -0.83 -7.58
CA VAL A 124 -3.81 -1.79 -8.67
C VAL A 124 -2.93 -1.43 -9.86
N LEU A 125 -2.88 -0.16 -10.25
CA LEU A 125 -2.06 0.31 -11.35
C LEU A 125 -0.57 0.09 -11.08
N MET A 126 -0.09 0.42 -9.88
CA MET A 126 1.31 0.17 -9.50
C MET A 126 1.63 -1.33 -9.47
N LEU A 127 0.74 -2.18 -8.94
CA LEU A 127 0.95 -3.63 -8.94
C LEU A 127 1.01 -4.19 -10.37
N LEU A 128 0.18 -3.69 -11.28
CA LEU A 128 0.21 -4.10 -12.69
C LEU A 128 1.52 -3.68 -13.35
N CYS A 129 1.95 -2.42 -13.17
CA CYS A 129 3.24 -1.95 -13.69
C CYS A 129 4.41 -2.75 -13.09
N LEU A 130 4.39 -3.08 -11.79
CA LEU A 130 5.41 -3.89 -11.14
C LEU A 130 5.43 -5.33 -11.69
N LEU A 131 4.26 -5.90 -11.97
CA LEU A 131 4.16 -7.23 -12.59
C LEU A 131 4.75 -7.21 -14.00
N VAL A 132 4.40 -6.21 -14.82
CA VAL A 132 4.98 -6.02 -16.16
C VAL A 132 6.49 -5.82 -16.05
N GLN A 133 6.95 -4.97 -15.13
CA GLN A 133 8.38 -4.70 -14.91
C GLN A 133 9.15 -5.98 -14.59
N ALA A 134 8.70 -6.72 -13.58
CA ALA A 134 9.41 -7.92 -13.15
C ALA A 134 9.34 -9.04 -14.21
N THR A 135 8.20 -9.23 -14.87
CA THR A 135 8.07 -10.29 -15.90
C THR A 135 8.87 -9.96 -17.14
N THR A 136 8.88 -8.73 -17.63
CA THR A 136 9.71 -8.35 -18.78
C THR A 136 11.20 -8.45 -18.48
N GLY A 137 11.61 -8.11 -17.24
CA GLY A 137 12.99 -8.24 -16.80
C GLY A 137 13.52 -9.69 -16.79
N LEU A 138 12.66 -10.70 -16.64
CA LEU A 138 13.07 -12.10 -16.73
C LEU A 138 13.61 -12.48 -18.13
N PHE A 139 13.19 -11.76 -19.17
CA PHE A 139 13.54 -12.02 -20.57
C PHE A 139 14.45 -10.95 -21.15
N ALA A 140 14.79 -9.90 -20.38
CA ALA A 140 15.58 -8.78 -20.87
C ALA A 140 17.03 -9.18 -21.11
N ASN A 141 17.72 -8.42 -21.97
CA ASN A 141 19.16 -8.56 -22.24
C ASN A 141 19.79 -7.17 -22.40
N ASP A 142 21.10 -7.06 -22.19
CA ASP A 142 21.87 -5.83 -22.35
C ASP A 142 22.76 -5.84 -23.62
N ASP A 143 22.64 -6.85 -24.46
CA ASP A 143 23.45 -7.08 -25.69
C ASP A 143 24.97 -7.24 -25.44
N ILE A 144 25.40 -7.35 -24.18
CA ILE A 144 26.83 -7.42 -23.84
C ILE A 144 27.11 -8.70 -23.03
N VAL A 145 26.64 -8.77 -21.78
CA VAL A 145 26.98 -9.84 -20.83
C VAL A 145 25.78 -10.30 -20.00
N THR A 146 24.81 -9.39 -19.73
CA THR A 146 23.73 -9.69 -18.80
C THR A 146 22.46 -10.10 -19.53
N GLU A 147 21.96 -11.26 -19.16
CA GLU A 147 20.68 -11.77 -19.63
C GLU A 147 19.76 -12.09 -18.45
N GLY A 148 18.48 -11.83 -18.61
CA GLY A 148 17.46 -12.27 -17.69
C GLY A 148 17.40 -13.81 -17.65
N PRO A 149 16.99 -14.41 -16.53
CA PRO A 149 17.05 -15.87 -16.35
C PRO A 149 16.22 -16.68 -17.35
N LEU A 150 15.28 -16.06 -18.04
CA LEU A 150 14.45 -16.70 -19.06
C LEU A 150 14.71 -16.15 -20.48
N ALA A 151 15.75 -15.35 -20.69
CA ALA A 151 16.08 -14.79 -22.02
C ALA A 151 16.26 -15.89 -23.08
N GLY A 152 16.89 -17.00 -22.73
CA GLY A 152 17.07 -18.15 -23.63
C GLY A 152 15.78 -18.91 -24.00
N TRP A 153 14.61 -18.56 -23.43
CA TRP A 153 13.33 -19.19 -23.76
C TRP A 153 12.61 -18.50 -24.93
N VAL A 154 13.09 -17.35 -25.36
CA VAL A 154 12.51 -16.53 -26.42
C VAL A 154 13.54 -16.26 -27.51
N THR A 155 13.09 -15.76 -28.67
CA THR A 155 14.02 -15.32 -29.72
C THR A 155 14.69 -13.99 -29.29
N LYS A 156 15.86 -13.69 -29.92
CA LYS A 156 16.58 -12.44 -29.64
C LYS A 156 15.69 -11.21 -29.86
N GLU A 157 14.93 -11.20 -30.95
CA GLU A 157 14.01 -10.10 -31.27
C GLU A 157 12.92 -9.92 -30.22
N ALA A 158 12.40 -11.02 -29.66
CA ALA A 158 11.42 -10.97 -28.58
C ALA A 158 12.06 -10.46 -27.28
N SER A 159 13.27 -10.90 -26.95
CA SER A 159 14.03 -10.41 -25.80
C SER A 159 14.29 -8.91 -25.91
N ASP A 160 14.71 -8.40 -27.07
CA ASP A 160 14.94 -6.96 -27.31
C ASP A 160 13.66 -6.14 -27.14
N TRP A 161 12.54 -6.68 -27.61
CA TRP A 161 11.24 -6.06 -27.44
C TRP A 161 10.84 -5.98 -25.96
N LEU A 162 11.02 -7.07 -25.23
CA LEU A 162 10.73 -7.13 -23.79
C LEU A 162 11.66 -6.22 -22.99
N THR A 163 12.93 -6.11 -23.39
CA THR A 163 13.89 -5.13 -22.82
C THR A 163 13.41 -3.70 -23.03
N THR A 164 12.91 -3.40 -24.23
CA THR A 164 12.35 -2.07 -24.54
C THR A 164 11.13 -1.77 -23.65
N ILE A 165 10.21 -2.73 -23.50
CA ILE A 165 9.06 -2.59 -22.61
C ILE A 165 9.52 -2.39 -21.15
N HIS A 166 10.52 -3.18 -20.69
CA HIS A 166 11.08 -3.07 -19.35
C HIS A 166 11.59 -1.64 -19.06
N LYS A 167 12.34 -1.05 -19.97
CA LYS A 167 12.87 0.31 -19.85
C LYS A 167 11.76 1.35 -19.84
N TRP A 168 10.81 1.30 -20.78
CA TRP A 168 9.69 2.24 -20.83
C TRP A 168 8.74 2.12 -19.64
N ASN A 169 8.45 0.90 -19.21
CA ASN A 169 7.57 0.67 -18.07
C ASN A 169 8.22 1.18 -16.77
N PHE A 170 9.55 1.16 -16.67
CA PHE A 170 10.27 1.74 -15.54
C PHE A 170 9.99 3.25 -15.40
N GLU A 171 10.03 4.01 -16.51
CA GLU A 171 9.71 5.42 -16.49
C GLU A 171 8.27 5.68 -16.02
N VAL A 172 7.32 4.86 -16.48
CA VAL A 172 5.93 4.92 -16.02
C VAL A 172 5.85 4.61 -14.52
N LEU A 173 6.54 3.59 -14.06
CA LEU A 173 6.57 3.20 -12.64
C LEU A 173 7.17 4.31 -11.77
N LEU A 174 8.25 4.95 -12.23
CA LEU A 174 8.88 6.08 -11.54
C LEU A 174 7.93 7.28 -11.43
N ALA A 175 7.22 7.60 -12.52
CA ALA A 175 6.20 8.65 -12.52
C ALA A 175 5.05 8.33 -11.54
N LEU A 176 4.55 7.08 -11.53
CA LEU A 176 3.51 6.64 -10.60
C LEU A 176 3.98 6.69 -9.14
N ALA A 177 5.22 6.29 -8.86
CA ALA A 177 5.82 6.39 -7.53
C ALA A 177 5.94 7.86 -7.09
N GLY A 178 6.34 8.75 -7.98
CA GLY A 178 6.37 10.20 -7.74
C GLY A 178 4.99 10.76 -7.41
N ILE A 179 3.96 10.41 -8.18
CA ILE A 179 2.56 10.80 -7.93
C ILE A 179 2.08 10.24 -6.58
N HIS A 180 2.42 8.99 -6.27
CA HIS A 180 2.07 8.38 -4.99
C HIS A 180 2.68 9.13 -3.81
N VAL A 181 3.98 9.42 -3.86
CA VAL A 181 4.67 10.18 -2.81
C VAL A 181 4.10 11.60 -2.69
N ALA A 182 3.88 12.28 -3.82
CA ALA A 182 3.26 13.61 -3.84
C ALA A 182 1.86 13.61 -3.21
N ALA A 183 1.04 12.58 -3.49
CA ALA A 183 -0.25 12.42 -2.85
C ALA A 183 -0.11 12.24 -1.33
N VAL A 184 0.80 11.38 -0.86
CA VAL A 184 1.04 11.17 0.58
C VAL A 184 1.44 12.47 1.26
N VAL A 185 2.35 13.26 0.65
CA VAL A 185 2.77 14.58 1.15
C VAL A 185 1.60 15.56 1.17
N PHE A 186 0.79 15.60 0.10
CA PHE A 186 -0.41 16.44 0.04
C PHE A 186 -1.40 16.10 1.16
N TYR A 187 -1.66 14.81 1.42
CA TYR A 187 -2.52 14.39 2.53
C TYR A 187 -1.94 14.81 3.88
N ALA A 188 -0.63 14.71 4.06
CA ALA A 188 0.03 15.09 5.31
C ALA A 188 0.00 16.60 5.56
N LEU A 189 0.37 17.40 4.54
CA LEU A 189 0.56 18.85 4.70
C LEU A 189 -0.75 19.65 4.53
N VAL A 190 -1.56 19.32 3.51
CA VAL A 190 -2.75 20.10 3.17
C VAL A 190 -3.98 19.61 3.92
N LEU A 191 -4.19 18.30 3.96
CA LEU A 191 -5.34 17.70 4.64
C LEU A 191 -5.05 17.35 6.11
N ARG A 192 -3.83 17.57 6.57
CA ARG A 192 -3.35 17.26 7.93
C ARG A 192 -3.64 15.82 8.37
N ARG A 193 -3.56 14.88 7.42
CA ARG A 193 -3.80 13.44 7.63
C ARG A 193 -2.50 12.67 7.47
N ASN A 194 -1.94 12.19 8.58
CA ASN A 194 -0.68 11.44 8.54
C ASN A 194 -0.92 9.98 8.12
N LEU A 195 -0.70 9.68 6.83
CA LEU A 195 -0.78 8.33 6.28
C LEU A 195 0.49 7.52 6.54
N ILE A 196 1.63 8.20 6.72
CA ILE A 196 2.92 7.56 6.92
C ILE A 196 2.93 6.82 8.27
N THR A 197 2.51 7.48 9.35
CA THR A 197 2.42 6.85 10.67
C THR A 197 1.52 5.61 10.64
N ALA A 198 0.37 5.70 9.93
CA ALA A 198 -0.53 4.57 9.79
C ALA A 198 0.14 3.37 9.09
N MET A 199 1.07 3.61 8.15
CA MET A 199 1.82 2.55 7.47
C MET A 199 2.92 1.94 8.33
N PHE A 200 3.44 2.67 9.34
CA PHE A 200 4.39 2.13 10.33
C PHE A 200 3.68 1.42 11.49
N THR A 201 2.65 2.04 12.06
CA THR A 201 1.97 1.52 13.27
C THR A 201 0.87 0.51 12.95
N GLY A 202 0.29 0.58 11.75
CA GLY A 202 -0.90 -0.19 11.36
C GLY A 202 -2.19 0.41 11.88
N ARG A 203 -2.16 1.57 12.58
CA ARG A 203 -3.29 2.16 13.27
C ARG A 203 -3.58 3.57 12.76
N LYS A 204 -4.84 3.96 12.79
CA LYS A 204 -5.28 5.34 12.54
C LYS A 204 -6.02 5.87 13.75
N PRO A 205 -5.82 7.14 14.14
CA PRO A 205 -6.67 7.77 15.13
C PRO A 205 -8.10 7.89 14.56
N LEU A 206 -9.09 7.54 15.36
CA LEU A 206 -10.48 7.90 15.08
C LEU A 206 -10.57 9.42 15.18
N GLY A 207 -10.90 10.09 14.06
CA GLY A 207 -11.19 11.51 14.08
C GLY A 207 -12.28 11.80 15.12
N LYS A 208 -12.19 12.94 15.83
CA LYS A 208 -13.31 13.44 16.63
C LYS A 208 -14.53 13.48 15.70
N PRO A 209 -15.72 13.06 16.17
CA PRO A 209 -16.94 13.33 15.42
C PRO A 209 -17.03 14.84 15.25
N ASP A 210 -16.97 15.34 14.03
CA ASP A 210 -17.27 16.73 13.73
C ASP A 210 -18.73 16.95 14.12
N SER A 211 -18.96 17.79 15.13
CA SER A 211 -20.24 18.00 15.81
C SER A 211 -21.30 18.72 14.98
N ASP A 212 -21.08 18.96 13.68
CA ASP A 212 -21.96 19.85 12.93
C ASP A 212 -22.44 19.41 11.54
N THR A 213 -22.10 18.25 11.04
CA THR A 213 -22.75 17.79 9.79
C THR A 213 -22.75 16.28 9.68
N ASP A 214 -23.95 15.76 9.59
CA ASP A 214 -24.36 14.39 9.25
C ASP A 214 -24.58 13.43 10.43
N SER A 215 -25.78 13.60 11.01
CA SER A 215 -26.57 12.52 11.60
C SER A 215 -26.94 11.46 10.52
N VAL A 216 -25.94 10.85 9.91
CA VAL A 216 -26.10 9.57 9.24
C VAL A 216 -25.45 8.53 10.14
N SER A 217 -26.31 7.76 10.72
CA SER A 217 -26.10 6.59 11.56
C SER A 217 -25.19 5.52 10.92
N ASP A 218 -23.92 5.85 10.67
CA ASP A 218 -22.90 4.91 10.20
C ASP A 218 -22.07 4.31 11.35
N THR A 219 -22.51 4.49 12.60
CA THR A 219 -21.89 3.87 13.76
C THR A 219 -22.15 2.36 13.86
N ASP A 220 -23.08 1.81 13.07
CA ASP A 220 -23.48 0.40 13.15
C ASP A 220 -22.87 -0.51 12.07
N SER A 221 -22.04 0.00 11.17
CA SER A 221 -21.50 -0.79 10.06
C SER A 221 -20.03 -0.54 9.75
N ALA A 222 -19.18 -0.24 10.74
CA ALA A 222 -17.75 -0.42 10.52
C ALA A 222 -17.54 -1.93 10.25
N PRO A 223 -17.19 -2.33 9.02
CA PRO A 223 -17.03 -3.76 8.73
C PRO A 223 -16.00 -4.29 9.71
N LEU A 224 -16.37 -5.32 10.48
CA LEU A 224 -15.46 -5.99 11.39
C LEU A 224 -14.20 -6.36 10.61
N LEU A 225 -13.12 -5.60 10.81
CA LEU A 225 -11.86 -5.86 10.13
C LEU A 225 -11.33 -7.20 10.63
N ARG A 226 -11.49 -8.23 9.82
CA ARG A 226 -10.98 -9.56 10.12
C ARG A 226 -9.53 -9.63 9.69
N PHE A 227 -8.63 -9.74 10.67
CA PHE A 227 -7.22 -9.98 10.42
C PHE A 227 -6.97 -11.48 10.32
N ILE A 228 -6.27 -11.91 9.28
CA ILE A 228 -5.87 -13.30 9.08
C ILE A 228 -4.56 -13.53 9.83
N HIS A 229 -4.39 -14.76 10.36
CA HIS A 229 -3.19 -15.13 11.12
C HIS A 229 -1.91 -14.93 10.25
N PRO A 230 -0.86 -14.32 10.78
CA PRO A 230 0.35 -13.99 10.01
C PRO A 230 1.09 -15.23 9.45
N ALA A 231 0.90 -16.40 10.04
CA ALA A 231 1.46 -17.64 9.51
C ALA A 231 0.94 -17.99 8.09
N ILE A 232 -0.33 -17.64 7.78
CA ILE A 232 -0.89 -17.83 6.43
C ILE A 232 -0.21 -16.91 5.44
N ALA A 233 0.02 -15.63 5.83
CA ALA A 233 0.78 -14.71 5.00
C ALA A 233 2.19 -15.21 4.73
N LEU A 234 2.87 -15.74 5.77
CA LEU A 234 4.20 -16.31 5.63
C LEU A 234 4.21 -17.52 4.67
N ALA A 235 3.22 -18.43 4.79
CA ALA A 235 3.10 -19.59 3.91
C ALA A 235 2.91 -19.17 2.43
N ILE A 236 2.05 -18.17 2.17
CA ILE A 236 1.84 -17.64 0.82
C ILE A 236 3.11 -16.96 0.30
N ALA A 237 3.81 -16.18 1.13
CA ALA A 237 5.07 -15.53 0.76
C ALA A 237 6.17 -16.55 0.45
N ALA A 238 6.29 -17.59 1.26
CA ALA A 238 7.23 -18.70 1.03
C ALA A 238 6.90 -19.46 -0.28
N GLY A 239 5.61 -19.70 -0.54
CA GLY A 239 5.14 -20.33 -1.79
C GLY A 239 5.46 -19.47 -3.02
N ALA A 240 5.23 -18.14 -2.95
CA ALA A 240 5.57 -17.21 -4.02
C ALA A 240 7.09 -17.16 -4.26
N ALA A 241 7.88 -17.04 -3.19
CA ALA A 241 9.34 -17.02 -3.29
C ALA A 241 9.90 -18.35 -3.85
N GLY A 242 9.39 -19.48 -3.37
CA GLY A 242 9.76 -20.81 -3.88
C GLY A 242 9.40 -21.00 -5.35
N GLY A 243 8.21 -20.54 -5.76
CA GLY A 243 7.79 -20.59 -7.17
C GLY A 243 8.67 -19.76 -8.09
N VAL A 244 8.99 -18.52 -7.68
CA VAL A 244 9.91 -17.66 -8.44
C VAL A 244 11.32 -18.28 -8.47
N TRP A 245 11.83 -18.77 -7.35
CA TRP A 245 13.14 -19.42 -7.30
C TRP A 245 13.25 -20.62 -8.25
N LEU A 246 12.21 -21.47 -8.31
CA LEU A 246 12.15 -22.59 -9.25
C LEU A 246 12.09 -22.14 -10.72
N LEU A 247 11.49 -20.97 -10.98
CA LEU A 247 11.36 -20.40 -12.31
C LEU A 247 12.69 -19.83 -12.83
N VAL A 248 13.49 -19.21 -11.95
CA VAL A 248 14.73 -18.48 -12.32
C VAL A 248 16.01 -19.33 -12.17
N ARG A 249 15.88 -20.58 -11.78
CA ARG A 249 16.97 -21.54 -11.62
C ARG A 249 17.20 -22.31 -12.92
#